data_11a1056426cd8ae3c8d3724c698a107d
#
_entry.id   11a1056426cd8ae3c8d3724c698a107d
#
_cell.length_a   1.000
_cell.length_b   1.000
_cell.length_c   1.000
_cell.angle_alpha   90.00
_cell.angle_beta   90.00
_cell.angle_gamma   90.00
#
_symmetry.space_group_name_H-M   'P 1'
#
loop_
_entity.id
_entity.type
_entity.pdbx_description
1 polymer ?
#
loop_
_entity_poly.entity_id
_entity_poly.type
_entity_poly.pdbx_seq_one_letter_code
_entity_poly.pdbx_strand_id
1 'polypeptide(L)'
;RDQPRSRGLGDVYKRQMVQSVAAVPCGVTDYRQNLFKQTPYDAETSAAVIDIMEEFGDECKRRHGKRIIYPSDEWYLKAGRPIPEPEFYEDYDQLENGVGMMSLFREEFLAELEKPHRIYGTKKMDVVTGTMAAPLITEMMDELRRQYPMIEVKVHPIKNNFFGGNVGVAGLVTATDIIAQCEGRLSSGTLGVPAVMLREEKDTFLDDMTVSYTHLRAH
;
A
#
# COMPACT_ATOMS: atom_id res chain seq x y z
N ARG A 1 -25.52 32.68 -21.88
CA ARG A 1 -26.00 31.64 -20.94
C ARG A 1 -26.06 30.27 -21.61
N ASP A 2 -24.98 29.87 -22.31
CA ASP A 2 -24.88 28.57 -23.00
C ASP A 2 -23.78 27.71 -22.37
N GLN A 3 -23.93 27.43 -21.09
CA GLN A 3 -22.96 26.64 -20.33
C GLN A 3 -23.14 25.10 -20.37
N PRO A 4 -24.27 24.50 -20.76
CA PRO A 4 -24.39 23.03 -20.73
C PRO A 4 -23.72 22.31 -21.91
N ARG A 5 -23.57 22.96 -23.07
CA ARG A 5 -23.03 22.29 -24.27
C ARG A 5 -21.51 22.17 -24.30
N SER A 6 -20.81 23.11 -23.73
CA SER A 6 -19.33 23.06 -23.68
C SER A 6 -18.80 22.02 -22.67
N ARG A 7 -19.54 21.72 -21.59
CA ARG A 7 -19.16 20.67 -20.64
C ARG A 7 -19.24 19.27 -21.27
N GLY A 8 -20.27 18.96 -22.05
CA GLY A 8 -20.41 17.64 -22.67
C GLY A 8 -19.33 17.31 -23.69
N LEU A 9 -18.91 18.27 -24.51
CA LEU A 9 -17.82 18.08 -25.47
C LEU A 9 -16.45 17.96 -24.81
N GLY A 10 -16.18 18.76 -23.76
CA GLY A 10 -14.96 18.67 -23.00
C GLY A 10 -14.80 17.34 -22.28
N ASP A 11 -15.89 16.77 -21.76
CA ASP A 11 -15.87 15.48 -21.10
C ASP A 11 -15.70 14.31 -22.08
N VAL A 12 -16.25 14.40 -23.28
CA VAL A 12 -16.04 13.39 -24.33
C VAL A 12 -14.60 13.41 -24.83
N TYR A 13 -14.00 14.58 -25.04
CA TYR A 13 -12.59 14.70 -25.42
C TYR A 13 -11.65 14.23 -24.31
N LYS A 14 -11.94 14.56 -23.05
CA LYS A 14 -11.17 14.07 -21.89
C LYS A 14 -11.24 12.55 -21.76
N ARG A 15 -12.40 11.94 -21.99
CA ARG A 15 -12.57 10.48 -21.94
C ARG A 15 -11.78 9.74 -23.02
N GLN A 16 -11.59 10.34 -24.19
CA GLN A 16 -10.80 9.74 -25.28
C GLN A 16 -9.28 9.81 -25.02
N MET A 17 -8.83 10.70 -24.14
CA MET A 17 -7.41 10.89 -23.81
C MET A 17 -7.00 10.33 -22.45
N VAL A 18 -7.94 9.92 -21.60
CA VAL A 18 -7.67 9.35 -20.29
C VAL A 18 -7.43 7.85 -20.46
N GLN A 19 -6.23 7.40 -20.19
CA GLN A 19 -5.86 5.99 -20.24
C GLN A 19 -6.29 5.25 -18.98
N SER A 20 -6.03 5.84 -17.80
CA SER A 20 -6.43 5.29 -16.51
C SER A 20 -6.58 6.38 -15.46
N VAL A 21 -7.35 6.10 -14.41
CA VAL A 21 -7.60 6.97 -13.26
C VAL A 21 -7.47 6.14 -12.00
N ALA A 22 -6.63 6.56 -11.09
CA ALA A 22 -6.59 6.04 -9.73
C ALA A 22 -7.47 6.90 -8.82
N ALA A 23 -8.30 6.26 -8.03
CA ALA A 23 -8.99 6.92 -6.93
C ALA A 23 -8.34 6.51 -5.61
N VAL A 24 -7.83 7.51 -4.89
CA VAL A 24 -7.09 7.31 -3.64
C VAL A 24 -7.83 8.04 -2.51
N PRO A 25 -8.04 7.43 -1.33
CA PRO A 25 -8.66 8.11 -0.23
C PRO A 25 -7.79 9.27 0.26
N CYS A 26 -8.43 10.36 0.65
CA CYS A 26 -7.72 11.50 1.20
C CYS A 26 -7.12 11.14 2.57
N GLY A 27 -5.80 11.24 2.70
CA GLY A 27 -5.11 11.11 3.98
C GLY A 27 -5.39 12.30 4.87
N VAL A 28 -5.98 12.05 6.05
CA VAL A 28 -6.24 13.10 7.04
C VAL A 28 -5.10 13.10 8.06
N THR A 29 -4.18 14.04 7.91
CA THR A 29 -3.03 14.19 8.80
C THR A 29 -3.33 15.17 9.95
N ASP A 30 -2.53 15.11 11.01
CA ASP A 30 -2.63 16.05 12.15
C ASP A 30 -2.13 17.47 11.82
N TYR A 31 -1.49 17.65 10.66
CA TYR A 31 -0.99 18.95 10.17
C TYR A 31 -2.03 19.82 9.44
N ARG A 32 -3.31 19.50 9.56
CA ARG A 32 -4.42 20.21 8.87
C ARG A 32 -4.96 21.42 9.64
N GLN A 33 -4.08 22.25 10.17
CA GLN A 33 -4.50 23.47 10.88
C GLN A 33 -5.17 24.46 9.92
N ASN A 34 -6.31 25.02 10.34
CA ASN A 34 -7.11 26.00 9.56
C ASN A 34 -7.66 25.50 8.22
N LEU A 35 -7.66 24.18 7.96
CA LEU A 35 -8.29 23.59 6.80
C LEU A 35 -9.70 23.04 7.14
N PHE A 36 -10.52 22.90 6.11
CA PHE A 36 -11.83 22.26 6.26
C PHE A 36 -11.69 20.89 6.94
N LYS A 37 -12.51 20.67 7.98
CA LYS A 37 -12.51 19.39 8.71
C LYS A 37 -13.07 18.29 7.80
N GLN A 38 -12.22 17.36 7.43
CA GLN A 38 -12.63 16.16 6.68
C GLN A 38 -12.95 15.04 7.65
N THR A 39 -13.99 14.27 7.32
CA THR A 39 -14.28 13.01 8.01
C THR A 39 -13.53 11.90 7.28
N PRO A 40 -12.67 11.12 7.98
CA PRO A 40 -12.03 9.96 7.38
C PRO A 40 -13.08 8.95 6.91
N TYR A 41 -12.79 8.25 5.84
CA TYR A 41 -13.62 7.13 5.41
C TYR A 41 -13.51 5.96 6.40
N ASP A 42 -14.65 5.40 6.75
CA ASP A 42 -14.76 4.15 7.50
C ASP A 42 -14.93 2.94 6.57
N ALA A 43 -15.17 1.76 7.13
CA ALA A 43 -15.30 0.53 6.35
C ALA A 43 -16.53 0.57 5.41
N GLU A 44 -17.66 1.06 5.89
CA GLU A 44 -18.93 1.11 5.13
C GLU A 44 -18.83 2.10 3.97
N THR A 45 -18.39 3.30 4.23
CA THR A 45 -18.21 4.34 3.20
C THR A 45 -17.12 3.97 2.18
N SER A 46 -16.04 3.30 2.62
CA SER A 46 -15.02 2.78 1.72
C SER A 46 -15.56 1.68 0.80
N ALA A 47 -16.38 0.78 1.34
CA ALA A 47 -17.05 -0.26 0.56
C ALA A 47 -17.97 0.34 -0.51
N ALA A 48 -18.78 1.34 -0.15
CA ALA A 48 -19.65 2.03 -1.09
C ALA A 48 -18.88 2.72 -2.23
N VAL A 49 -17.72 3.31 -1.92
CA VAL A 49 -16.84 3.90 -2.94
C VAL A 49 -16.30 2.84 -3.89
N ILE A 50 -15.85 1.69 -3.37
CA ILE A 50 -15.39 0.55 -4.20
C ILE A 50 -16.51 0.12 -5.15
N ASP A 51 -17.73 -0.10 -4.64
CA ASP A 51 -18.86 -0.58 -5.45
C ASP A 51 -19.13 0.36 -6.64
N ILE A 52 -19.15 1.67 -6.40
CA ILE A 52 -19.35 2.68 -7.46
C ILE A 52 -18.21 2.63 -8.50
N MET A 53 -16.96 2.51 -8.04
CA MET A 53 -15.82 2.51 -8.95
C MET A 53 -15.72 1.22 -9.75
N GLU A 54 -16.01 0.07 -9.15
CA GLU A 54 -15.99 -1.21 -9.82
C GLU A 54 -17.10 -1.27 -10.88
N GLU A 55 -18.33 -0.86 -10.54
CA GLU A 55 -19.44 -0.79 -11.49
C GLU A 55 -19.10 0.09 -12.69
N PHE A 56 -18.54 1.27 -12.46
CA PHE A 56 -18.14 2.17 -13.54
C PHE A 56 -16.96 1.60 -14.34
N GLY A 57 -15.98 1.00 -13.69
CA GLY A 57 -14.83 0.35 -14.34
C GLY A 57 -15.26 -0.83 -15.21
N ASP A 58 -16.21 -1.64 -14.75
CA ASP A 58 -16.79 -2.76 -15.51
C ASP A 58 -17.58 -2.25 -16.72
N GLU A 59 -18.32 -1.15 -16.57
CA GLU A 59 -19.00 -0.51 -17.68
C GLU A 59 -18.01 -0.01 -18.74
N CYS A 60 -16.90 0.61 -18.32
CA CYS A 60 -15.82 1.03 -19.21
C CYS A 60 -15.21 -0.16 -19.95
N LYS A 61 -14.93 -1.25 -19.24
CA LYS A 61 -14.38 -2.48 -19.83
C LYS A 61 -15.32 -3.09 -20.88
N ARG A 62 -16.61 -3.15 -20.58
CA ARG A 62 -17.62 -3.65 -21.55
C ARG A 62 -17.71 -2.77 -22.79
N ARG A 63 -17.65 -1.44 -22.65
CA ARG A 63 -17.83 -0.50 -23.78
C ARG A 63 -16.56 -0.27 -24.60
N HIS A 64 -15.40 -0.29 -23.94
CA HIS A 64 -14.14 0.16 -24.52
C HIS A 64 -13.04 -0.89 -24.52
N GLY A 65 -13.31 -2.06 -23.94
CA GLY A 65 -12.34 -3.16 -23.87
C GLY A 65 -11.28 -3.01 -22.80
N LYS A 66 -11.29 -1.90 -22.03
CA LYS A 66 -10.32 -1.63 -20.96
C LYS A 66 -11.03 -0.99 -19.75
N ARG A 67 -10.59 -1.37 -18.56
CA ARG A 67 -10.97 -0.69 -17.33
C ARG A 67 -10.22 0.64 -17.26
N ILE A 68 -10.92 1.72 -16.95
CA ILE A 68 -10.32 3.06 -16.91
C ILE A 68 -10.16 3.57 -15.48
N ILE A 69 -11.01 3.14 -14.53
CA ILE A 69 -10.96 3.59 -13.15
C ILE A 69 -10.63 2.42 -12.22
N TYR A 70 -9.74 2.70 -11.27
CA TYR A 70 -9.28 1.74 -10.28
C TYR A 70 -9.30 2.35 -8.89
N PRO A 71 -9.94 1.69 -7.89
CA PRO A 71 -9.71 2.00 -6.49
C PRO A 71 -8.27 1.63 -6.11
N SER A 72 -7.61 2.47 -5.30
CA SER A 72 -6.34 2.07 -4.69
C SER A 72 -6.53 0.95 -3.66
N ASP A 73 -5.45 0.20 -3.38
CA ASP A 73 -5.43 -0.88 -2.40
C ASP A 73 -5.93 -0.42 -1.02
N GLU A 74 -5.68 0.85 -0.66
CA GLU A 74 -6.12 1.44 0.59
C GLU A 74 -7.65 1.38 0.78
N TRP A 75 -8.45 1.49 -0.29
CA TRP A 75 -9.89 1.39 -0.20
C TRP A 75 -10.32 -0.01 0.25
N TYR A 76 -9.73 -1.06 -0.34
CA TYR A 76 -10.01 -2.45 0.01
C TYR A 76 -9.61 -2.75 1.46
N LEU A 77 -8.43 -2.29 1.87
CA LEU A 77 -7.95 -2.46 3.23
C LEU A 77 -8.85 -1.76 4.26
N LYS A 78 -9.29 -0.53 3.97
CA LYS A 78 -10.23 0.21 4.84
C LYS A 78 -11.60 -0.47 4.92
N ALA A 79 -12.09 -0.99 3.80
CA ALA A 79 -13.36 -1.69 3.72
C ALA A 79 -13.31 -3.10 4.34
N GLY A 80 -12.12 -3.63 4.64
CA GLY A 80 -11.95 -5.03 5.05
C GLY A 80 -12.27 -6.01 3.93
N ARG A 81 -12.16 -5.58 2.67
CA ARG A 81 -12.38 -6.43 1.49
C ARG A 81 -11.06 -7.03 1.01
N PRO A 82 -11.10 -8.22 0.41
CA PRO A 82 -9.91 -8.81 -0.21
C PRO A 82 -9.38 -7.91 -1.33
N ILE A 83 -8.06 -7.86 -1.47
CA ILE A 83 -7.40 -7.23 -2.62
C ILE A 83 -7.76 -8.02 -3.88
N PRO A 84 -8.16 -7.37 -4.98
CA PRO A 84 -8.44 -8.04 -6.23
C PRO A 84 -7.26 -8.85 -6.77
N GLU A 85 -7.56 -9.87 -7.56
CA GLU A 85 -6.56 -10.70 -8.23
C GLU A 85 -5.87 -9.92 -9.38
N PRO A 86 -4.69 -10.35 -9.84
CA PRO A 86 -3.87 -9.65 -10.84
C PRO A 86 -4.64 -9.23 -12.11
N GLU A 87 -5.58 -10.07 -12.58
CA GLU A 87 -6.35 -9.85 -13.81
C GLU A 87 -7.27 -8.62 -13.73
N PHE A 88 -7.60 -8.16 -12.53
CA PHE A 88 -8.37 -6.94 -12.30
C PHE A 88 -7.61 -5.70 -12.74
N TYR A 89 -6.29 -5.69 -12.54
CA TYR A 89 -5.44 -4.50 -12.72
C TYR A 89 -4.90 -4.35 -14.15
N GLU A 90 -5.14 -5.33 -15.03
CA GLU A 90 -4.68 -5.34 -16.42
C GLU A 90 -3.16 -5.06 -16.52
N ASP A 91 -2.76 -3.87 -17.01
CA ASP A 91 -1.34 -3.51 -17.20
C ASP A 91 -0.70 -2.82 -15.96
N TYR A 92 -1.40 -2.73 -14.83
CA TYR A 92 -0.94 -2.03 -13.61
C TYR A 92 -0.58 -0.55 -13.84
N ASP A 93 -1.29 0.15 -14.72
CA ASP A 93 -1.02 1.55 -15.13
C ASP A 93 -0.94 2.55 -13.97
N GLN A 94 -1.46 2.23 -12.79
CA GLN A 94 -1.56 3.13 -11.63
C GLN A 94 -0.82 2.61 -10.39
N LEU A 95 0.19 1.77 -10.59
CA LEU A 95 0.94 1.13 -9.50
C LEU A 95 1.55 2.16 -8.54
N GLU A 96 2.12 3.25 -9.07
CA GLU A 96 2.71 4.34 -8.27
C GLU A 96 1.69 5.06 -7.37
N ASN A 97 0.41 4.99 -7.73
CA ASN A 97 -0.70 5.52 -6.94
C ASN A 97 -1.29 4.50 -5.96
N GLY A 98 -0.61 3.38 -5.73
CA GLY A 98 -1.04 2.34 -4.80
C GLY A 98 -2.21 1.50 -5.32
N VAL A 99 -2.35 1.36 -6.63
CA VAL A 99 -3.36 0.51 -7.27
C VAL A 99 -2.73 -0.81 -7.68
N GLY A 100 -3.12 -1.90 -7.04
CA GLY A 100 -2.63 -3.24 -7.35
C GLY A 100 -1.22 -3.55 -6.84
N MET A 101 -0.62 -2.65 -6.06
CA MET A 101 0.73 -2.86 -5.51
C MET A 101 0.78 -4.09 -4.61
N MET A 102 -0.25 -4.32 -3.81
CA MET A 102 -0.32 -5.46 -2.90
C MET A 102 -0.58 -6.77 -3.66
N SER A 103 -1.39 -6.74 -4.71
CA SER A 103 -1.65 -7.90 -5.58
C SER A 103 -0.38 -8.30 -6.31
N LEU A 104 0.31 -7.37 -6.95
CA LEU A 104 1.57 -7.62 -7.65
C LEU A 104 2.64 -8.14 -6.69
N PHE A 105 2.79 -7.51 -5.51
CA PHE A 105 3.76 -7.96 -4.52
C PHE A 105 3.49 -9.39 -4.05
N ARG A 106 2.23 -9.75 -3.82
CA ARG A 106 1.83 -11.11 -3.47
C ARG A 106 2.17 -12.10 -4.57
N GLU A 107 1.86 -11.76 -5.83
CA GLU A 107 2.16 -12.60 -6.99
C GLU A 107 3.67 -12.84 -7.13
N GLU A 108 4.47 -11.76 -7.11
CA GLU A 108 5.94 -11.85 -7.20
C GLU A 108 6.53 -12.66 -6.05
N PHE A 109 6.02 -12.46 -4.83
CA PHE A 109 6.48 -13.19 -3.65
C PHE A 109 6.21 -14.69 -3.77
N LEU A 110 4.99 -15.08 -4.16
CA LEU A 110 4.63 -16.49 -4.34
C LEU A 110 5.44 -17.13 -5.48
N ALA A 111 5.60 -16.42 -6.59
CA ALA A 111 6.45 -16.89 -7.69
C ALA A 111 7.92 -17.07 -7.29
N GLU A 112 8.44 -16.21 -6.38
CA GLU A 112 9.78 -16.40 -5.85
C GLU A 112 9.87 -17.59 -4.90
N LEU A 113 8.84 -17.83 -4.09
CA LEU A 113 8.79 -19.00 -3.21
C LEU A 113 8.78 -20.34 -3.95
N GLU A 114 8.21 -20.40 -5.17
CA GLU A 114 8.21 -21.60 -6.00
C GLU A 114 9.61 -22.00 -6.49
N LYS A 115 10.55 -21.05 -6.49
CA LYS A 115 11.93 -21.33 -6.90
C LYS A 115 12.67 -22.08 -5.80
N PRO A 116 13.55 -23.03 -6.16
CA PRO A 116 14.30 -23.76 -5.15
C PRO A 116 15.39 -22.88 -4.49
N HIS A 117 15.25 -22.62 -3.22
CA HIS A 117 16.24 -21.89 -2.42
C HIS A 117 16.99 -22.85 -1.47
N ARG A 118 18.33 -22.72 -1.41
CA ARG A 118 19.14 -23.41 -0.41
C ARG A 118 19.40 -22.49 0.76
N ILE A 119 18.80 -22.82 1.91
CA ILE A 119 18.94 -22.05 3.14
C ILE A 119 19.79 -22.87 4.12
N TYR A 120 20.87 -22.27 4.59
CA TYR A 120 21.79 -22.91 5.55
C TYR A 120 21.59 -22.31 6.94
N GLY A 121 21.28 -23.19 7.89
CA GLY A 121 21.08 -22.83 9.31
C GLY A 121 19.80 -22.03 9.53
N THR A 122 19.54 -21.69 10.78
CA THR A 122 18.39 -20.84 11.15
C THR A 122 18.67 -19.40 10.77
N LYS A 123 17.68 -18.76 10.14
CA LYS A 123 17.68 -17.33 9.80
C LYS A 123 16.60 -16.62 10.58
N LYS A 124 16.97 -15.53 11.25
CA LYS A 124 16.03 -14.68 11.97
C LYS A 124 16.03 -13.30 11.36
N MET A 125 14.84 -12.75 11.13
CA MET A 125 14.69 -11.38 10.65
C MET A 125 13.42 -10.75 11.23
N ASP A 126 13.48 -9.46 11.47
CA ASP A 126 12.34 -8.62 11.77
C ASP A 126 11.94 -7.84 10.51
N VAL A 127 10.64 -7.63 10.29
CA VAL A 127 10.14 -6.86 9.15
C VAL A 127 9.18 -5.79 9.67
N VAL A 128 9.39 -4.54 9.28
CA VAL A 128 8.46 -3.45 9.58
C VAL A 128 7.50 -3.20 8.42
N THR A 129 6.27 -2.79 8.73
CA THR A 129 5.30 -2.39 7.72
C THR A 129 4.27 -1.43 8.32
N GLY A 130 3.50 -0.73 7.50
CA GLY A 130 2.35 0.05 7.97
C GLY A 130 1.24 -0.84 8.52
N THR A 131 0.42 -0.29 9.41
CA THR A 131 -0.65 -1.06 10.07
C THR A 131 -1.65 -1.67 9.09
N MET A 132 -1.91 -1.02 7.95
CA MET A 132 -2.87 -1.51 6.95
C MET A 132 -2.33 -2.69 6.16
N ALA A 133 -1.04 -2.70 5.82
CA ALA A 133 -0.41 -3.80 5.07
C ALA A 133 -0.03 -5.00 5.96
N ALA A 134 0.03 -4.81 7.29
CA ALA A 134 0.51 -5.82 8.22
C ALA A 134 -0.21 -7.18 8.13
N PRO A 135 -1.55 -7.27 7.96
CA PRO A 135 -2.21 -8.56 7.81
C PRO A 135 -1.70 -9.35 6.60
N LEU A 136 -1.59 -8.73 5.43
CA LEU A 136 -1.08 -9.36 4.22
C LEU A 136 0.38 -9.78 4.38
N ILE A 137 1.23 -8.89 4.88
CA ILE A 137 2.66 -9.19 5.10
C ILE A 137 2.81 -10.35 6.08
N THR A 138 1.97 -10.42 7.11
CA THR A 138 1.99 -11.55 8.07
C THR A 138 1.60 -12.86 7.39
N GLU A 139 0.54 -12.87 6.58
CA GLU A 139 0.14 -14.04 5.80
C GLU A 139 1.27 -14.54 4.90
N MET A 140 1.94 -13.64 4.20
CA MET A 140 3.07 -13.98 3.33
C MET A 140 4.26 -14.54 4.11
N MET A 141 4.57 -13.98 5.27
CA MET A 141 5.64 -14.49 6.14
C MET A 141 5.27 -15.84 6.76
N ASP A 142 3.99 -16.11 6.98
CA ASP A 142 3.50 -17.44 7.41
C ASP A 142 3.66 -18.47 6.29
N GLU A 143 3.42 -18.09 5.05
CA GLU A 143 3.69 -18.94 3.88
C GLU A 143 5.17 -19.27 3.75
N LEU A 144 6.03 -18.25 3.87
CA LEU A 144 7.49 -18.42 3.88
C LEU A 144 7.93 -19.43 4.95
N ARG A 145 7.38 -19.30 6.19
CA ARG A 145 7.71 -20.20 7.30
C ARG A 145 7.21 -21.63 7.08
N ARG A 146 6.07 -21.80 6.40
CA ARG A 146 5.57 -23.14 6.04
C ARG A 146 6.52 -23.86 5.09
N GLN A 147 7.05 -23.15 4.10
CA GLN A 147 7.97 -23.71 3.12
C GLN A 147 9.40 -23.85 3.66
N TYR A 148 9.83 -22.89 4.50
CA TYR A 148 11.19 -22.84 5.06
C TYR A 148 11.14 -22.71 6.60
N PRO A 149 10.89 -23.82 7.35
CA PRO A 149 10.73 -23.75 8.82
C PRO A 149 11.96 -23.25 9.59
N MET A 150 13.13 -23.20 8.95
CA MET A 150 14.33 -22.60 9.53
C MET A 150 14.38 -21.08 9.46
N ILE A 151 13.42 -20.44 8.82
CA ILE A 151 13.31 -18.98 8.75
C ILE A 151 12.31 -18.53 9.81
N GLU A 152 12.79 -17.72 10.74
CA GLU A 152 11.98 -17.04 11.75
C GLU A 152 11.81 -15.57 11.34
N VAL A 153 10.58 -15.16 10.98
CA VAL A 153 10.27 -13.77 10.65
C VAL A 153 9.27 -13.22 11.65
N LYS A 154 9.55 -12.05 12.21
CA LYS A 154 8.62 -11.31 13.04
C LYS A 154 8.20 -10.02 12.33
N VAL A 155 6.91 -9.85 12.12
CA VAL A 155 6.34 -8.66 11.52
C VAL A 155 5.98 -7.65 12.59
N HIS A 156 6.41 -6.40 12.42
CA HIS A 156 6.13 -5.29 13.31
C HIS A 156 5.24 -4.27 12.58
N PRO A 157 3.93 -4.23 12.88
CA PRO A 157 3.05 -3.17 12.41
C PRO A 157 3.43 -1.84 13.06
N ILE A 158 3.75 -0.84 12.26
CA ILE A 158 4.14 0.49 12.75
C ILE A 158 2.97 1.45 12.61
N LYS A 159 2.53 2.01 13.73
CA LYS A 159 1.54 3.07 13.75
C LYS A 159 2.21 4.38 13.31
N ASN A 160 1.60 5.07 12.37
CA ASN A 160 2.09 6.36 11.93
C ASN A 160 1.67 7.45 12.93
N ASN A 161 2.58 7.88 13.79
CA ASN A 161 2.37 8.99 14.71
C ASN A 161 2.90 10.31 14.15
N PHE A 162 3.82 10.24 13.19
CA PHE A 162 4.40 11.42 12.55
C PHE A 162 3.35 12.21 11.76
N PHE A 163 2.58 11.55 10.91
CA PHE A 163 1.51 12.20 10.13
C PHE A 163 0.14 12.14 10.80
N GLY A 164 -0.02 11.33 11.83
CA GLY A 164 -1.28 11.09 12.53
C GLY A 164 -1.83 9.67 12.31
N GLY A 165 -2.47 9.14 13.35
CA GLY A 165 -2.90 7.74 13.43
C GLY A 165 -3.92 7.26 12.39
N ASN A 166 -4.49 8.16 11.58
CA ASN A 166 -5.38 7.83 10.47
C ASN A 166 -4.62 7.46 9.17
N VAL A 167 -3.30 7.63 9.15
CA VAL A 167 -2.43 7.28 8.03
C VAL A 167 -1.81 5.91 8.32
N GLY A 168 -2.31 4.86 7.67
CA GLY A 168 -1.88 3.48 7.93
C GLY A 168 -1.09 2.82 6.81
N VAL A 169 -0.87 3.53 5.70
CA VAL A 169 -0.14 3.01 4.53
C VAL A 169 1.36 2.89 4.80
N ALA A 170 1.98 1.83 4.29
CA ALA A 170 3.39 1.54 4.53
C ALA A 170 4.32 2.65 4.03
N GLY A 171 4.07 3.19 2.83
CA GLY A 171 4.92 4.20 2.21
C GLY A 171 5.02 5.54 2.95
N LEU A 172 4.18 5.79 3.97
CA LEU A 172 4.22 7.01 4.78
C LEU A 172 4.79 6.77 6.19
N VAL A 173 5.26 5.57 6.50
CA VAL A 173 5.93 5.27 7.78
C VAL A 173 7.31 5.92 7.79
N THR A 174 7.64 6.59 8.91
CA THR A 174 8.89 7.31 9.09
C THR A 174 9.90 6.52 9.93
N ALA A 175 11.18 6.87 9.82
CA ALA A 175 12.22 6.26 10.66
C ALA A 175 11.99 6.55 12.14
N THR A 176 11.54 7.76 12.49
CA THR A 176 11.19 8.14 13.87
C THR A 176 10.18 7.18 14.48
N ASP A 177 9.11 6.85 13.73
CA ASP A 177 8.08 5.92 14.19
C ASP A 177 8.60 4.49 14.32
N ILE A 178 9.45 4.05 13.38
CA ILE A 178 10.09 2.72 13.42
C ILE A 178 10.97 2.60 14.67
N ILE A 179 11.86 3.56 14.90
CA ILE A 179 12.78 3.55 16.04
C ILE A 179 11.99 3.50 17.35
N ALA A 180 11.06 4.43 17.55
CA ALA A 180 10.27 4.52 18.77
C ALA A 180 9.45 3.26 19.09
N GLN A 181 8.99 2.52 18.06
CA GLN A 181 8.15 1.35 18.26
C GLN A 181 8.89 0.02 18.20
N CYS A 182 10.10 -0.01 17.63
CA CYS A 182 10.92 -1.22 17.51
C CYS A 182 12.04 -1.29 18.55
N GLU A 183 12.39 -0.20 19.22
CA GLU A 183 13.44 -0.19 20.24
C GLU A 183 13.16 -1.23 21.32
N GLY A 184 14.14 -2.12 21.58
CA GLY A 184 14.02 -3.22 22.53
C GLY A 184 13.02 -4.33 22.16
N ARG A 185 12.48 -4.33 20.94
CA ARG A 185 11.48 -5.33 20.47
C ARG A 185 11.99 -6.22 19.33
N LEU A 186 13.11 -5.87 18.73
CA LEU A 186 13.70 -6.65 17.63
C LEU A 186 14.23 -7.97 18.19
N SER A 187 13.96 -9.03 17.48
CA SER A 187 14.37 -10.40 17.81
C SER A 187 15.64 -10.84 17.07
N SER A 188 16.05 -10.04 16.08
CA SER A 188 17.19 -10.34 15.21
C SER A 188 18.06 -9.10 14.96
N GLY A 189 19.27 -9.33 14.44
CA GLY A 189 20.14 -8.24 13.95
C GLY A 189 19.83 -7.75 12.55
N THR A 190 18.75 -8.27 11.92
CA THR A 190 18.37 -7.92 10.56
C THR A 190 16.94 -7.37 10.55
N LEU A 191 16.79 -6.14 10.07
CA LEU A 191 15.49 -5.47 9.91
C LEU A 191 15.20 -5.28 8.43
N GLY A 192 14.13 -5.90 7.94
CA GLY A 192 13.59 -5.68 6.61
C GLY A 192 12.71 -4.43 6.61
N VAL A 193 13.04 -3.50 5.72
CA VAL A 193 12.28 -2.26 5.50
C VAL A 193 11.77 -2.26 4.06
N PRO A 194 10.46 -2.17 3.82
CA PRO A 194 9.91 -2.05 2.47
C PRO A 194 10.47 -0.83 1.74
N ALA A 195 10.90 -1.00 0.49
CA ALA A 195 11.50 0.08 -0.30
C ALA A 195 10.55 1.28 -0.49
N VAL A 196 9.24 1.06 -0.45
CA VAL A 196 8.22 2.12 -0.53
C VAL A 196 8.23 3.11 0.65
N MET A 197 8.92 2.78 1.76
CA MET A 197 9.12 3.68 2.90
C MET A 197 10.26 4.68 2.66
N LEU A 198 11.08 4.44 1.65
CA LEU A 198 12.24 5.24 1.34
C LEU A 198 11.99 6.14 0.13
N ARG A 199 12.68 7.27 0.08
CA ARG A 199 12.69 8.16 -1.09
C ARG A 199 13.33 7.45 -2.30
N GLU A 200 13.33 8.11 -3.44
CA GLU A 200 13.82 7.56 -4.71
C GLU A 200 15.24 6.99 -4.62
N GLU A 201 16.12 7.65 -3.88
CA GLU A 201 17.51 7.22 -3.63
C GLU A 201 17.60 5.95 -2.76
N LYS A 202 16.50 5.51 -2.15
CA LYS A 202 16.37 4.30 -1.32
C LYS A 202 17.31 4.23 -0.11
N ASP A 203 17.72 5.36 0.40
CA ASP A 203 18.58 5.48 1.58
C ASP A 203 18.02 6.41 2.67
N THR A 204 16.96 7.18 2.36
CA THR A 204 16.41 8.22 3.23
C THR A 204 14.90 8.05 3.38
N PHE A 205 14.41 8.13 4.62
CA PHE A 205 12.99 8.14 4.95
C PHE A 205 12.36 9.53 4.72
N LEU A 206 11.03 9.63 4.83
CA LEU A 206 10.30 10.89 4.63
C LEU A 206 10.62 11.97 5.67
N ASP A 207 11.10 11.59 6.85
CA ASP A 207 11.55 12.47 7.93
C ASP A 207 13.04 12.83 7.86
N ASP A 208 13.64 12.74 6.66
CA ASP A 208 15.02 13.06 6.37
C ASP A 208 16.07 12.20 7.10
N MET A 209 15.64 11.15 7.80
CA MET A 209 16.53 10.22 8.45
C MET A 209 17.05 9.16 7.47
N THR A 210 18.36 8.94 7.46
CA THR A 210 18.96 7.91 6.59
C THR A 210 18.85 6.52 7.22
N VAL A 211 18.80 5.49 6.39
CA VAL A 211 18.76 4.08 6.85
C VAL A 211 19.97 3.75 7.75
N SER A 212 21.15 4.29 7.44
CA SER A 212 22.37 4.11 8.23
C SER A 212 22.31 4.75 9.61
N TYR A 213 21.42 5.72 9.82
CA TYR A 213 21.29 6.46 11.07
C TYR A 213 20.33 5.83 12.07
N THR A 214 19.57 4.82 11.69
CA THR A 214 18.51 4.25 12.53
C THR A 214 19.04 3.49 13.76
N HIS A 215 20.30 3.07 13.78
CA HIS A 215 20.99 2.39 14.89
C HIS A 215 20.13 1.43 15.74
N LEU A 216 19.12 0.81 15.13
CA LEU A 216 18.28 -0.18 15.80
C LEU A 216 19.12 -1.42 16.12
N ARG A 217 19.21 -1.77 17.40
CA ARG A 217 19.90 -2.97 17.87
C ARG A 217 18.89 -4.02 18.32
N ALA A 218 19.12 -5.27 17.93
CA ALA A 218 18.49 -6.41 18.55
C ALA A 218 19.08 -6.62 19.96
N HIS A 219 18.27 -7.00 20.91
CA HIS A 219 18.66 -7.44 22.26
C HIS A 219 18.70 -8.96 22.33
#